data_e250f76ea20e3af435c718297e62d510
#
_entry.id   e250f76ea20e3af435c718297e62d510
#
_cell.length_a   1.000
_cell.length_b   1.000
_cell.length_c   1.000
_cell.angle_alpha   90.00
_cell.angle_beta   90.00
_cell.angle_gamma   90.00
#
_symmetry.space_group_name_H-M   'P 1'
#
loop_
_entity.id
_entity.type
_entity.pdbx_description
1 polymer ?
#
loop_
_entity_poly.entity_id
_entity_poly.type
_entity_poly.pdbx_seq_one_letter_code
_entity_poly.pdbx_strand_id
1 'polypeptide(L)'
;MTTLRNNARHRRTKPATWKLLAVAGLTATAVTAGAATWAVQSEAATNPVTVDSLTITPASPAPGSAVTATAKVHANKRLKLQSLTVAVRSASGANFDFPGAAATTLSTRATTFTPQSRTFPAGSYTYFVAYQASDGWHNLTPVRAFTSSGGTVTPTPTPTPTATPTPTATPTATPSPTATPTATPTASPTASPSGSGSGPQGIAGSWRQVFADEFNGSSVDSAKWTPNWFGCQTCTTQPVNPDIELAAYAPSQSTVSGGSLHLNIAQQPTTVNGKTYPYRSGMVSSNGKAEFTYGAFEARIYLPADGSQIANWPAFWADGHNWPADGEMDIMEGLGGQACYHYHSPSGGPGGCATGNYSGWHTYGAEWKAGSVTYYYDGKQVGQITTGVSSSPQYLILNNAVWSGGGPSATPADMQVDYVRVWQH
;
A
#
# COMPACT_ATOMS: atom_id res chain seq x y z
N MET A 1 48.06 15.93 -48.01
CA MET A 1 49.32 15.61 -47.31
C MET A 1 49.11 15.89 -45.84
N THR A 2 49.41 14.93 -45.01
CA THR A 2 49.67 14.83 -43.59
C THR A 2 48.53 14.19 -42.81
N THR A 3 48.65 12.91 -42.67
CA THR A 3 47.88 12.00 -41.76
C THR A 3 48.26 12.23 -40.33
N LEU A 4 47.25 12.35 -39.43
CA LEU A 4 47.40 12.22 -37.99
C LEU A 4 46.63 10.98 -37.50
N ARG A 5 47.41 10.00 -37.06
CA ARG A 5 46.93 8.76 -36.41
C ARG A 5 46.55 9.11 -34.94
N ASN A 6 45.32 8.76 -34.54
CA ASN A 6 44.91 8.75 -33.12
C ASN A 6 44.95 7.31 -32.60
N ASN A 7 45.87 7.06 -31.68
CA ASN A 7 46.00 5.82 -30.91
C ASN A 7 45.03 5.85 -29.71
N ALA A 8 43.94 5.12 -29.79
CA ALA A 8 43.09 4.83 -28.61
C ALA A 8 43.62 3.55 -27.92
N ARG A 9 44.15 3.72 -26.71
CA ARG A 9 44.54 2.59 -25.85
C ARG A 9 43.31 2.03 -25.13
N HIS A 10 42.91 0.80 -25.52
CA HIS A 10 41.98 -0.02 -24.77
C HIS A 10 42.62 -0.45 -23.41
N ARG A 11 42.09 0.01 -22.29
CA ARG A 11 42.32 -0.63 -21.00
C ARG A 11 41.38 -1.81 -20.85
N ARG A 12 41.94 -3.03 -20.92
CA ARG A 12 41.25 -4.26 -20.53
C ARG A 12 41.22 -4.35 -19.02
N THR A 13 40.03 -4.37 -18.41
CA THR A 13 39.80 -4.79 -17.01
C THR A 13 39.67 -6.32 -16.99
N LYS A 14 40.42 -6.94 -16.09
CA LYS A 14 40.42 -8.39 -15.86
C LYS A 14 39.15 -8.79 -15.04
N PRO A 15 38.53 -9.97 -15.31
CA PRO A 15 37.44 -10.47 -14.48
C PRO A 15 37.99 -11.05 -13.18
N ALA A 16 37.26 -10.77 -12.07
CA ALA A 16 37.53 -11.35 -10.77
C ALA A 16 37.09 -12.83 -10.75
N THR A 17 38.03 -13.70 -10.41
CA THR A 17 37.80 -15.13 -10.23
C THR A 17 37.21 -15.39 -8.86
N TRP A 18 35.99 -15.93 -8.78
CA TRP A 18 35.42 -16.46 -7.56
C TRP A 18 35.92 -17.88 -7.33
N LYS A 19 36.52 -18.12 -6.18
CA LYS A 19 36.94 -19.45 -5.74
C LYS A 19 35.72 -20.18 -5.15
N LEU A 20 35.31 -21.28 -5.79
CA LEU A 20 34.42 -22.28 -5.19
C LEU A 20 35.19 -23.02 -4.08
N LEU A 21 34.64 -23.03 -2.89
CA LEU A 21 35.01 -23.98 -1.83
C LEU A 21 33.97 -25.11 -1.85
N ALA A 22 34.40 -26.29 -2.29
CA ALA A 22 33.68 -27.53 -2.14
C ALA A 22 33.86 -28.03 -0.71
N VAL A 23 32.78 -28.36 -0.01
CA VAL A 23 32.81 -29.16 1.22
C VAL A 23 32.07 -30.47 0.98
N ALA A 24 32.79 -31.54 1.19
CA ALA A 24 32.41 -32.93 1.01
C ALA A 24 31.36 -33.37 2.04
N GLY A 25 30.58 -34.38 1.63
CA GLY A 25 29.45 -34.94 2.38
C GLY A 25 29.80 -35.66 3.66
N LEU A 26 28.78 -35.86 4.47
CA LEU A 26 28.69 -36.91 5.49
C LEU A 26 27.25 -37.37 5.67
N THR A 27 27.14 -38.66 5.63
CA THR A 27 26.14 -39.70 5.82
C THR A 27 24.93 -39.41 6.74
N ALA A 28 23.79 -39.93 6.27
CA ALA A 28 22.53 -40.02 6.98
C ALA A 28 22.59 -40.98 8.20
N THR A 29 22.03 -40.55 9.32
CA THR A 29 21.47 -41.44 10.33
C THR A 29 20.11 -40.87 10.80
N ALA A 30 19.12 -41.73 10.78
CA ALA A 30 17.74 -41.47 11.23
C ALA A 30 17.71 -41.30 12.74
N VAL A 31 17.05 -40.24 13.26
CA VAL A 31 16.60 -40.15 14.65
C VAL A 31 15.24 -39.46 14.71
N THR A 32 14.29 -40.19 15.23
CA THR A 32 13.00 -39.94 15.89
C THR A 32 12.55 -38.50 16.16
N ALA A 33 11.25 -38.32 15.96
CA ALA A 33 10.46 -37.11 16.25
C ALA A 33 10.73 -36.55 17.66
N GLY A 34 11.23 -35.34 17.67
CA GLY A 34 11.30 -34.47 18.84
C GLY A 34 10.82 -33.09 18.45
N ALA A 35 9.92 -32.52 19.25
CA ALA A 35 9.42 -31.19 19.10
C ALA A 35 10.55 -30.18 18.88
N ALA A 36 10.62 -29.56 17.72
CA ALA A 36 11.58 -28.50 17.44
C ALA A 36 11.15 -27.23 18.18
N THR A 37 11.70 -27.04 19.37
CA THR A 37 11.78 -25.70 19.97
C THR A 37 12.73 -24.89 19.13
N TRP A 38 12.21 -23.89 18.44
CA TRP A 38 13.03 -22.89 17.76
C TRP A 38 13.82 -22.13 18.84
N ALA A 39 15.06 -22.48 18.99
CA ALA A 39 16.00 -21.70 19.78
C ALA A 39 16.20 -20.37 19.06
N VAL A 40 15.57 -19.33 19.60
CA VAL A 40 15.92 -17.94 19.27
C VAL A 40 17.38 -17.78 19.73
N GLN A 41 18.31 -17.86 18.80
CA GLN A 41 19.70 -17.47 19.08
C GLN A 41 19.68 -15.99 19.48
N SER A 42 20.07 -15.75 20.72
CA SER A 42 20.18 -14.40 21.27
C SER A 42 21.37 -13.70 20.64
N GLU A 43 21.14 -12.89 19.60
CA GLU A 43 22.07 -11.84 19.16
C GLU A 43 22.00 -10.61 20.08
N ALA A 44 21.75 -10.80 21.36
CA ALA A 44 21.67 -9.71 22.34
C ALA A 44 23.02 -8.95 22.54
N ALA A 45 24.11 -9.44 21.96
CA ALA A 45 25.45 -8.86 22.19
C ALA A 45 25.85 -7.74 21.20
N THR A 46 25.09 -7.47 20.13
CA THR A 46 25.51 -6.53 19.07
C THR A 46 24.52 -5.40 18.74
N ASN A 47 23.30 -5.44 19.28
CA ASN A 47 22.33 -4.39 18.97
C ASN A 47 22.68 -3.09 19.71
N PRO A 48 22.94 -1.99 18.97
CA PRO A 48 23.33 -0.72 19.60
C PRO A 48 22.17 -0.01 20.32
N VAL A 49 20.92 -0.46 20.16
CA VAL A 49 19.72 0.15 20.75
C VAL A 49 19.15 -0.76 21.84
N THR A 50 18.81 -0.16 22.97
CA THR A 50 18.20 -0.82 24.14
C THR A 50 16.82 -0.24 24.40
N VAL A 51 15.85 -1.10 24.72
CA VAL A 51 14.51 -0.72 25.18
C VAL A 51 14.47 -0.71 26.70
N ASP A 52 14.38 0.48 27.29
CA ASP A 52 14.27 0.68 28.73
C ASP A 52 12.88 0.33 29.25
N SER A 53 11.86 0.69 28.51
CA SER A 53 10.46 0.32 28.79
C SER A 53 9.62 0.33 27.53
N LEU A 54 8.58 -0.50 27.53
CA LEU A 54 7.59 -0.58 26.46
C LEU A 54 6.23 -0.92 27.07
N THR A 55 5.21 -0.10 26.83
CA THR A 55 3.85 -0.27 27.36
C THR A 55 2.81 0.11 26.32
N ILE A 56 1.61 -0.46 26.47
CA ILE A 56 0.40 0.01 25.78
C ILE A 56 -0.68 0.42 26.79
N THR A 57 -1.52 1.32 26.39
CA THR A 57 -2.64 1.80 27.21
C THR A 57 -3.90 1.91 26.35
N PRO A 58 -5.02 1.25 26.74
CA PRO A 58 -5.15 0.32 27.86
C PRO A 58 -4.41 -1.01 27.61
N ALA A 59 -4.00 -1.70 28.70
CA ALA A 59 -3.26 -2.98 28.59
C ALA A 59 -4.13 -4.13 28.04
N SER A 60 -5.47 -4.03 28.21
CA SER A 60 -6.45 -4.96 27.66
C SER A 60 -7.53 -4.12 26.92
N PRO A 61 -7.28 -3.71 25.69
CA PRO A 61 -8.21 -2.88 24.93
C PRO A 61 -9.46 -3.66 24.50
N ALA A 62 -10.60 -2.98 24.47
CA ALA A 62 -11.76 -3.50 23.75
C ALA A 62 -11.54 -3.40 22.24
N PRO A 63 -12.10 -4.32 21.42
CA PRO A 63 -12.02 -4.25 19.98
C PRO A 63 -12.50 -2.90 19.44
N GLY A 64 -11.71 -2.31 18.53
CA GLY A 64 -12.00 -0.99 17.95
C GLY A 64 -11.72 0.20 18.88
N SER A 65 -11.34 0.00 20.15
CA SER A 65 -10.94 1.11 21.01
C SER A 65 -9.52 1.60 20.69
N ALA A 66 -9.28 2.91 20.90
CA ALA A 66 -7.97 3.50 20.71
C ALA A 66 -6.95 2.95 21.74
N VAL A 67 -5.81 2.53 21.24
CA VAL A 67 -4.66 2.06 22.04
C VAL A 67 -3.49 3.01 21.77
N THR A 68 -2.77 3.38 22.82
CA THR A 68 -1.54 4.16 22.72
C THR A 68 -0.36 3.30 23.18
N ALA A 69 0.74 3.33 22.43
CA ALA A 69 2.00 2.74 22.85
C ALA A 69 2.95 3.82 23.40
N THR A 70 3.79 3.45 24.35
CA THR A 70 4.88 4.29 24.83
C THR A 70 6.13 3.43 24.99
N ALA A 71 7.20 3.81 24.30
CA ALA A 71 8.51 3.18 24.40
C ALA A 71 9.54 4.18 24.94
N LYS A 72 10.43 3.73 25.83
CA LYS A 72 11.62 4.45 26.24
C LYS A 72 12.82 3.68 25.75
N VAL A 73 13.69 4.34 24.99
CA VAL A 73 14.81 3.71 24.30
C VAL A 73 16.07 4.57 24.41
N HIS A 74 17.24 3.93 24.40
CA HIS A 74 18.53 4.61 24.25
C HIS A 74 19.47 3.80 23.35
N ALA A 75 20.53 4.41 22.87
CA ALA A 75 21.58 3.73 22.12
C ALA A 75 22.92 3.81 22.86
N ASN A 76 23.81 2.84 22.65
CA ASN A 76 25.15 2.81 23.29
C ASN A 76 26.10 3.92 22.78
N LYS A 77 25.74 4.57 21.65
CA LYS A 77 26.41 5.73 21.05
C LYS A 77 25.39 6.56 20.27
N ARG A 78 25.79 7.75 19.79
CA ARG A 78 24.92 8.53 18.91
C ARG A 78 24.63 7.74 17.63
N LEU A 79 23.36 7.47 17.37
CA LEU A 79 22.87 6.65 16.25
C LEU A 79 21.71 7.37 15.55
N LYS A 80 21.88 7.65 14.25
CA LYS A 80 20.82 8.20 13.42
C LYS A 80 19.99 7.05 12.88
N LEU A 81 18.69 7.07 13.15
CA LEU A 81 17.70 6.11 12.66
C LEU A 81 16.92 6.72 11.51
N GLN A 82 16.62 5.90 10.49
CA GLN A 82 15.71 6.25 9.41
C GLN A 82 14.26 6.16 9.89
N SER A 83 13.97 5.20 10.77
CA SER A 83 12.65 5.02 11.38
C SER A 83 12.77 4.43 12.78
N LEU A 84 11.85 4.79 13.68
CA LEU A 84 11.62 4.18 14.97
C LEU A 84 10.11 3.97 15.14
N THR A 85 9.69 2.75 15.47
CA THR A 85 8.26 2.40 15.60
C THR A 85 8.02 1.41 16.75
N VAL A 86 6.75 1.25 17.13
CA VAL A 86 6.28 0.10 17.90
C VAL A 86 5.54 -0.82 16.95
N ALA A 87 6.18 -1.93 16.65
CA ALA A 87 5.66 -2.96 15.76
C ALA A 87 4.69 -3.89 16.51
N VAL A 88 3.62 -4.32 15.86
CA VAL A 88 2.63 -5.25 16.40
C VAL A 88 2.34 -6.36 15.39
N ARG A 89 2.25 -7.59 15.89
CA ARG A 89 1.93 -8.77 15.08
C ARG A 89 0.72 -9.49 15.67
N SER A 90 -0.23 -9.87 14.84
CA SER A 90 -1.32 -10.76 15.25
C SER A 90 -0.80 -12.19 15.47
N ALA A 91 -1.64 -13.07 16.00
CA ALA A 91 -1.33 -14.49 16.13
C ALA A 91 -1.06 -15.20 14.79
N SER A 92 -1.59 -14.65 13.68
CA SER A 92 -1.32 -15.11 12.30
C SER A 92 -0.07 -14.48 11.68
N GLY A 93 0.62 -13.57 12.40
CA GLY A 93 1.80 -12.85 11.90
C GLY A 93 1.47 -11.55 11.17
N ALA A 94 0.20 -11.19 10.98
CA ALA A 94 -0.17 -9.94 10.30
C ALA A 94 0.29 -8.71 11.09
N ASN A 95 0.70 -7.67 10.35
CA ASN A 95 1.22 -6.41 10.89
C ASN A 95 0.09 -5.48 11.34
N PHE A 96 0.25 -4.97 12.56
CA PHE A 96 -0.61 -3.96 13.16
C PHE A 96 0.23 -2.86 13.80
N ASP A 97 1.28 -2.41 13.13
CA ASP A 97 2.23 -1.45 13.67
C ASP A 97 1.58 -0.12 14.01
N PHE A 98 2.02 0.52 15.08
CA PHE A 98 1.51 1.84 15.45
C PHE A 98 1.95 2.88 14.40
N PRO A 99 1.03 3.76 13.94
CA PRO A 99 1.36 4.81 12.98
C PRO A 99 2.32 5.84 13.58
N GLY A 100 2.99 6.62 12.71
CA GLY A 100 3.86 7.70 13.14
C GLY A 100 5.31 7.25 13.38
N ALA A 101 5.76 6.21 12.67
CA ALA A 101 7.18 5.91 12.56
C ALA A 101 7.95 7.14 12.07
N ALA A 102 9.05 7.49 12.73
CA ALA A 102 9.77 8.72 12.45
C ALA A 102 11.28 8.54 12.49
N ALA A 103 11.98 9.24 11.59
CA ALA A 103 13.41 9.38 11.65
C ALA A 103 13.82 10.12 12.95
N THR A 104 14.79 9.60 13.67
CA THR A 104 15.27 10.18 14.93
C THR A 104 16.75 9.93 15.14
N THR A 105 17.33 10.60 16.13
CA THR A 105 18.70 10.34 16.57
C THR A 105 18.67 9.92 18.02
N LEU A 106 19.04 8.69 18.31
CA LEU A 106 19.24 8.19 19.67
C LEU A 106 20.65 8.52 20.19
N SER A 107 20.79 8.53 21.50
CA SER A 107 22.06 8.71 22.21
C SER A 107 22.09 7.79 23.43
N THR A 108 23.12 7.92 24.26
CA THR A 108 23.21 7.23 25.57
C THR A 108 22.16 7.71 26.58
N ARG A 109 21.51 8.85 26.31
CA ARG A 109 20.38 9.33 27.12
C ARG A 109 19.09 8.73 26.57
N ALA A 110 18.30 8.14 27.47
CA ALA A 110 17.02 7.57 27.11
C ALA A 110 16.02 8.62 26.56
N THR A 111 15.36 8.27 25.48
CA THR A 111 14.35 9.08 24.80
C THR A 111 13.01 8.35 24.87
N THR A 112 11.94 9.07 25.21
CA THR A 112 10.57 8.55 25.15
C THR A 112 10.02 8.77 23.75
N PHE A 113 9.45 7.70 23.17
CA PHE A 113 8.77 7.70 21.88
C PHE A 113 7.34 7.21 22.09
N THR A 114 6.38 8.00 21.61
CA THR A 114 4.96 7.68 21.63
C THR A 114 4.41 7.84 20.21
N PRO A 115 4.21 6.74 19.47
CA PRO A 115 3.59 6.81 18.15
C PRO A 115 2.12 7.25 18.25
N GLN A 116 1.47 7.48 17.11
CA GLN A 116 0.05 7.77 17.07
C GLN A 116 -0.75 6.56 17.57
N SER A 117 -1.94 6.82 18.14
CA SER A 117 -2.83 5.76 18.61
C SER A 117 -3.36 4.92 17.45
N ARG A 118 -3.65 3.64 17.74
CA ARG A 118 -4.24 2.70 16.79
C ARG A 118 -5.37 1.91 17.45
N THR A 119 -6.31 1.43 16.63
CA THR A 119 -7.35 0.48 17.04
C THR A 119 -6.98 -0.94 16.61
N PHE A 120 -7.46 -1.94 17.36
CA PHE A 120 -7.20 -3.35 17.04
C PHE A 120 -8.53 -4.12 16.99
N PRO A 121 -8.72 -5.01 15.99
CA PRO A 121 -9.78 -6.01 16.03
C PRO A 121 -9.68 -6.92 17.25
N ALA A 122 -10.72 -7.71 17.51
CA ALA A 122 -10.64 -8.77 18.52
C ALA A 122 -9.55 -9.77 18.14
N GLY A 123 -8.63 -10.10 19.07
CA GLY A 123 -7.53 -10.99 18.79
C GLY A 123 -6.39 -10.90 19.79
N SER A 124 -5.41 -11.80 19.64
CA SER A 124 -4.16 -11.80 20.41
C SER A 124 -3.03 -11.23 19.57
N TYR A 125 -2.22 -10.40 20.18
CA TYR A 125 -1.16 -9.63 19.54
C TYR A 125 0.13 -9.70 20.34
N THR A 126 1.27 -9.64 19.63
CA THR A 126 2.57 -9.35 20.21
C THR A 126 3.06 -7.99 19.74
N TYR A 127 3.83 -7.28 20.57
CA TYR A 127 4.36 -5.96 20.22
C TYR A 127 5.79 -5.77 20.76
N PHE A 128 6.56 -5.01 20.01
CA PHE A 128 7.98 -4.75 20.28
C PHE A 128 8.42 -3.44 19.63
N VAL A 129 9.54 -2.89 20.06
CA VAL A 129 10.16 -1.75 19.36
C VAL A 129 10.93 -2.26 18.16
N ALA A 130 10.78 -1.59 17.02
CA ALA A 130 11.58 -1.81 15.82
C ALA A 130 12.18 -0.49 15.34
N TYR A 131 13.37 -0.54 14.75
CA TYR A 131 13.98 0.61 14.12
C TYR A 131 14.64 0.23 12.79
N GLN A 132 14.77 1.21 11.91
CA GLN A 132 15.47 1.10 10.64
C GLN A 132 16.75 1.96 10.69
N ALA A 133 17.87 1.35 10.35
CA ALA A 133 19.16 2.00 10.15
C ALA A 133 19.64 1.78 8.70
N SER A 134 20.86 2.19 8.38
CA SER A 134 21.42 2.03 7.03
C SER A 134 21.64 0.57 6.59
N ASP A 135 21.65 -0.35 7.53
CA ASP A 135 21.82 -1.80 7.36
C ASP A 135 20.50 -2.59 7.39
N GLY A 136 19.36 -1.90 7.52
CA GLY A 136 18.03 -2.49 7.47
C GLY A 136 17.22 -2.32 8.74
N TRP A 137 16.16 -3.16 8.87
CA TRP A 137 15.29 -3.20 10.03
C TRP A 137 15.82 -4.10 11.14
N HIS A 138 15.70 -3.61 12.38
CA HIS A 138 16.09 -4.31 13.61
C HIS A 138 14.91 -4.37 14.58
N ASN A 139 14.55 -5.59 14.99
CA ASN A 139 13.54 -5.84 16.01
C ASN A 139 14.20 -5.96 17.38
N LEU A 140 13.62 -5.30 18.38
CA LEU A 140 14.21 -5.23 19.72
C LEU A 140 13.43 -6.08 20.73
N THR A 141 14.14 -6.62 21.69
CA THR A 141 13.56 -7.20 22.90
C THR A 141 13.35 -6.10 23.97
N PRO A 142 12.34 -6.25 24.86
CA PRO A 142 11.43 -7.37 25.01
C PRO A 142 10.28 -7.35 23.99
N VAL A 143 9.85 -8.54 23.53
CA VAL A 143 8.57 -8.75 22.88
C VAL A 143 7.51 -8.93 23.96
N ARG A 144 6.40 -8.19 23.88
CA ARG A 144 5.28 -8.22 24.81
C ARG A 144 4.01 -8.67 24.10
N ALA A 145 2.99 -9.08 24.87
CA ALA A 145 1.72 -9.51 24.31
C ALA A 145 0.56 -8.75 24.94
N PHE A 146 -0.54 -8.63 24.19
CA PHE A 146 -1.84 -8.20 24.70
C PHE A 146 -2.96 -8.90 23.94
N THR A 147 -4.15 -8.85 24.51
CA THR A 147 -5.37 -9.36 23.86
C THR A 147 -6.38 -8.21 23.77
N SER A 148 -6.91 -8.02 22.57
CA SER A 148 -8.08 -7.16 22.33
C SER A 148 -9.32 -8.05 22.41
N SER A 149 -10.07 -7.97 23.49
CA SER A 149 -11.27 -8.79 23.74
C SER A 149 -12.39 -7.94 24.26
N GLY A 150 -13.62 -8.23 23.84
CA GLY A 150 -14.81 -7.56 24.35
C GLY A 150 -15.03 -7.91 25.83
N GLY A 151 -14.51 -7.09 26.73
CA GLY A 151 -14.99 -7.07 28.09
C GLY A 151 -16.41 -6.47 28.08
N THR A 152 -17.36 -7.10 28.77
CA THR A 152 -18.66 -6.49 29.07
C THR A 152 -18.44 -5.20 29.83
N VAL A 153 -18.45 -4.08 29.13
CA VAL A 153 -18.56 -2.76 29.77
C VAL A 153 -19.97 -2.67 30.31
N THR A 154 -20.11 -2.72 31.64
CA THR A 154 -21.34 -2.30 32.32
C THR A 154 -21.56 -0.84 31.91
N PRO A 155 -22.67 -0.47 31.24
CA PRO A 155 -22.88 0.91 30.83
C PRO A 155 -23.00 1.78 32.07
N THR A 156 -22.12 2.74 32.22
CA THR A 156 -22.30 3.86 33.16
C THR A 156 -23.58 4.58 32.75
N PRO A 157 -24.54 4.86 33.66
CA PRO A 157 -25.79 5.51 33.29
C PRO A 157 -25.50 6.89 32.71
N THR A 158 -25.91 7.09 31.45
CA THR A 158 -25.89 8.37 30.76
C THR A 158 -26.80 9.34 31.51
N PRO A 159 -26.35 10.56 31.86
CA PRO A 159 -27.24 11.57 32.42
C PRO A 159 -28.30 11.92 31.39
N THR A 160 -29.58 11.88 31.85
CA THR A 160 -30.75 12.24 31.06
C THR A 160 -30.62 13.70 30.60
N PRO A 161 -30.69 14.01 29.29
CA PRO A 161 -30.66 15.39 28.84
C PRO A 161 -31.91 16.13 29.28
N THR A 162 -31.72 17.24 29.98
CA THR A 162 -32.77 18.22 30.32
C THR A 162 -33.24 18.86 29.02
N ALA A 163 -34.55 18.82 28.78
CA ALA A 163 -35.17 19.38 27.59
C ALA A 163 -34.93 20.90 27.49
N THR A 164 -34.34 21.33 26.40
CA THR A 164 -34.24 22.75 26.03
C THR A 164 -35.52 23.16 25.28
N PRO A 165 -36.11 24.31 25.55
CA PRO A 165 -37.37 24.72 24.93
C PRO A 165 -37.16 25.04 23.44
N THR A 166 -38.08 24.55 22.61
CA THR A 166 -38.17 24.77 21.17
C THR A 166 -38.44 26.23 20.83
N PRO A 167 -37.70 26.90 19.98
CA PRO A 167 -38.07 28.20 19.46
C PRO A 167 -39.17 28.07 18.39
N THR A 168 -40.21 28.91 18.56
CA THR A 168 -41.35 29.05 17.65
C THR A 168 -40.89 29.63 16.29
N ALA A 169 -41.21 28.95 15.21
CA ALA A 169 -40.88 29.39 13.83
C ALA A 169 -41.80 30.55 13.41
N THR A 170 -41.19 31.61 12.90
CA THR A 170 -41.86 32.71 12.19
C THR A 170 -41.90 32.36 10.67
N PRO A 171 -43.04 32.46 9.99
CA PRO A 171 -43.10 32.15 8.57
C PRO A 171 -42.49 33.25 7.71
N THR A 172 -41.50 32.88 6.89
CA THR A 172 -40.93 33.76 5.87
C THR A 172 -41.51 33.42 4.50
N ALA A 173 -41.89 34.47 3.77
CA ALA A 173 -42.55 34.40 2.48
C ALA A 173 -41.73 33.75 1.36
N THR A 174 -42.38 32.94 0.53
CA THR A 174 -41.87 32.26 -0.64
C THR A 174 -41.66 33.24 -1.80
N PRO A 175 -40.48 33.30 -2.44
CA PRO A 175 -40.36 33.97 -3.76
C PRO A 175 -40.76 33.05 -4.90
N SER A 176 -41.41 33.62 -5.88
CA SER A 176 -41.89 33.00 -7.15
C SER A 176 -40.72 32.56 -8.03
N PRO A 177 -40.81 31.44 -8.79
CA PRO A 177 -39.75 30.93 -9.61
C PRO A 177 -39.55 31.72 -10.90
N THR A 178 -38.31 32.15 -11.14
CA THR A 178 -37.88 32.67 -12.45
C THR A 178 -37.49 31.48 -13.35
N ALA A 179 -37.96 31.46 -14.57
CA ALA A 179 -37.73 30.41 -15.53
C ALA A 179 -36.23 30.29 -15.90
N THR A 180 -35.68 29.10 -15.77
CA THR A 180 -34.33 28.71 -16.18
C THR A 180 -34.32 28.22 -17.63
N PRO A 181 -33.35 28.58 -18.49
CA PRO A 181 -33.27 28.06 -19.84
C PRO A 181 -32.94 26.56 -19.85
N THR A 182 -33.65 25.84 -20.69
CA THR A 182 -33.53 24.39 -20.94
C THR A 182 -32.18 24.11 -21.59
N ALA A 183 -31.29 23.42 -20.86
CA ALA A 183 -30.08 22.85 -21.45
C ALA A 183 -30.41 21.56 -22.21
N THR A 184 -29.88 21.45 -23.41
CA THR A 184 -29.96 20.27 -24.27
C THR A 184 -29.33 19.08 -23.55
N PRO A 185 -29.94 17.89 -23.49
CA PRO A 185 -29.36 16.75 -22.80
C PRO A 185 -28.13 16.26 -23.56
N THR A 186 -26.96 16.43 -22.96
CA THR A 186 -25.74 15.68 -23.30
C THR A 186 -25.98 14.23 -22.87
N ALA A 187 -25.74 13.28 -23.77
CA ALA A 187 -25.95 11.86 -23.52
C ALA A 187 -25.24 11.43 -22.21
N SER A 188 -26.06 11.01 -21.25
CA SER A 188 -25.60 10.40 -20.01
C SER A 188 -24.81 9.12 -20.35
N PRO A 189 -23.61 8.88 -19.80
CA PRO A 189 -22.96 7.60 -19.99
C PRO A 189 -23.88 6.50 -19.42
N THR A 190 -24.15 5.50 -20.23
CA THR A 190 -24.97 4.35 -19.85
C THR A 190 -24.34 3.71 -18.61
N ALA A 191 -25.10 3.71 -17.52
CA ALA A 191 -24.69 3.04 -16.29
C ALA A 191 -24.35 1.58 -16.63
N SER A 192 -23.15 1.15 -16.28
CA SER A 192 -22.74 -0.25 -16.38
C SER A 192 -23.69 -1.10 -15.55
N PRO A 193 -24.14 -2.27 -16.02
CA PRO A 193 -25.05 -3.10 -15.23
C PRO A 193 -24.34 -3.51 -13.94
N SER A 194 -24.91 -3.15 -12.80
CA SER A 194 -24.53 -3.67 -11.48
C SER A 194 -24.91 -5.15 -11.42
N GLY A 195 -24.05 -6.00 -11.98
CA GLY A 195 -24.19 -7.44 -11.95
C GLY A 195 -23.62 -8.00 -10.65
N SER A 196 -24.44 -8.07 -9.61
CA SER A 196 -24.15 -8.96 -8.48
C SER A 196 -24.21 -10.40 -8.98
N GLY A 197 -23.05 -11.07 -9.15
CA GLY A 197 -23.00 -12.50 -9.39
C GLY A 197 -22.16 -13.02 -10.55
N SER A 198 -21.49 -12.21 -11.35
CA SER A 198 -20.48 -12.69 -12.29
C SER A 198 -19.10 -12.71 -11.63
N GLY A 199 -18.34 -13.81 -11.80
CA GLY A 199 -16.93 -13.89 -11.40
C GLY A 199 -16.07 -12.89 -12.18
N PRO A 200 -14.74 -12.92 -11.97
CA PRO A 200 -13.80 -12.04 -12.63
C PRO A 200 -13.83 -12.25 -14.15
N GLN A 201 -13.65 -11.19 -14.91
CA GLN A 201 -13.78 -11.22 -16.37
C GLN A 201 -12.69 -12.08 -17.00
N GLY A 202 -13.10 -13.08 -17.79
CA GLY A 202 -12.17 -13.96 -18.52
C GLY A 202 -11.43 -14.99 -17.66
N ILE A 203 -11.68 -15.04 -16.36
CA ILE A 203 -11.04 -15.98 -15.43
C ILE A 203 -12.08 -17.03 -15.02
N ALA A 204 -11.94 -18.24 -15.56
CA ALA A 204 -12.86 -19.33 -15.30
C ALA A 204 -12.72 -19.87 -13.86
N GLY A 205 -13.82 -20.32 -13.27
CA GLY A 205 -13.84 -20.92 -11.94
C GLY A 205 -15.12 -20.61 -11.17
N SER A 206 -15.24 -21.21 -9.99
CA SER A 206 -16.29 -20.88 -9.02
C SER A 206 -15.75 -19.85 -8.05
N TRP A 207 -16.19 -18.63 -8.19
CA TRP A 207 -15.63 -17.48 -7.47
C TRP A 207 -16.63 -16.91 -6.45
N ARG A 208 -16.13 -16.62 -5.25
CA ARG A 208 -16.85 -15.88 -4.21
C ARG A 208 -16.20 -14.52 -4.04
N GLN A 209 -16.93 -13.46 -4.30
CA GLN A 209 -16.45 -12.11 -4.07
C GLN A 209 -16.20 -11.88 -2.58
N VAL A 210 -14.98 -11.45 -2.24
CA VAL A 210 -14.53 -11.21 -0.87
C VAL A 210 -14.29 -9.73 -0.57
N PHE A 211 -14.12 -8.93 -1.62
CA PHE A 211 -13.96 -7.48 -1.53
C PHE A 211 -14.57 -6.82 -2.76
N ALA A 212 -15.20 -5.67 -2.55
CA ALA A 212 -15.64 -4.79 -3.61
C ALA A 212 -15.68 -3.34 -3.15
N ASP A 213 -15.33 -2.44 -4.06
CA ASP A 213 -15.72 -1.03 -3.99
C ASP A 213 -16.16 -0.58 -5.38
N GLU A 214 -17.41 -0.14 -5.46
CA GLU A 214 -18.05 0.34 -6.68
C GLU A 214 -18.02 1.88 -6.75
N PHE A 215 -17.39 2.55 -5.83
CA PHE A 215 -17.24 3.99 -5.70
C PHE A 215 -18.54 4.81 -5.89
N ASN A 216 -19.67 4.23 -5.50
CA ASN A 216 -21.00 4.85 -5.60
C ASN A 216 -21.27 5.93 -4.55
N GLY A 217 -20.30 6.19 -3.66
CA GLY A 217 -20.40 7.22 -2.63
C GLY A 217 -20.06 8.63 -3.14
N SER A 218 -19.86 9.53 -2.18
CA SER A 218 -19.41 10.91 -2.44
C SER A 218 -18.00 11.19 -1.88
N SER A 219 -17.34 10.19 -1.32
CA SER A 219 -15.99 10.26 -0.77
C SER A 219 -15.34 8.89 -0.78
N VAL A 220 -14.02 8.84 -0.69
CA VAL A 220 -13.25 7.61 -0.50
C VAL A 220 -13.71 6.92 0.80
N ASP A 221 -14.10 5.64 0.71
CA ASP A 221 -14.51 4.85 1.87
C ASP A 221 -13.31 4.58 2.78
N SER A 222 -13.25 5.29 3.91
CA SER A 222 -12.16 5.17 4.87
C SER A 222 -12.09 3.83 5.59
N ALA A 223 -13.12 2.97 5.50
CA ALA A 223 -13.07 1.60 5.99
C ALA A 223 -12.28 0.68 5.05
N LYS A 224 -12.20 1.02 3.76
CA LYS A 224 -11.51 0.24 2.73
C LYS A 224 -10.17 0.84 2.31
N TRP A 225 -10.04 2.17 2.31
CA TRP A 225 -8.92 2.88 1.70
C TRP A 225 -8.32 3.94 2.61
N THR A 226 -7.03 4.14 2.47
CA THR A 226 -6.28 5.29 2.93
C THR A 226 -5.81 6.07 1.71
N PRO A 227 -6.09 7.39 1.60
CA PRO A 227 -5.79 8.15 0.39
C PRO A 227 -4.33 8.65 0.36
N ASN A 228 -3.39 7.81 0.66
CA ASN A 228 -1.95 8.01 0.57
C ASN A 228 -1.15 6.74 0.89
N TRP A 229 0.18 6.82 0.91
CA TRP A 229 1.08 5.68 1.08
C TRP A 229 1.19 5.20 2.54
N PHE A 230 1.28 6.08 3.52
CA PHE A 230 1.72 5.73 4.88
C PHE A 230 0.60 5.68 5.94
N GLY A 231 -0.64 5.45 5.56
CA GLY A 231 -1.73 5.18 6.51
C GLY A 231 -2.32 6.40 7.23
N CYS A 232 -1.94 7.62 6.89
CA CYS A 232 -2.53 8.83 7.42
C CYS A 232 -3.66 9.33 6.52
N GLN A 233 -4.91 9.37 7.01
CA GLN A 233 -6.09 9.76 6.22
C GLN A 233 -6.05 11.20 5.67
N THR A 234 -5.30 12.09 6.29
CA THR A 234 -5.30 13.53 5.97
C THR A 234 -3.94 14.08 5.53
N CYS A 235 -2.88 13.26 5.61
CA CYS A 235 -1.54 13.73 5.33
C CYS A 235 -1.25 13.75 3.82
N THR A 236 -0.52 14.76 3.37
CA THR A 236 0.22 14.67 2.12
C THR A 236 1.52 13.91 2.39
N THR A 237 1.80 12.88 1.61
CA THR A 237 2.98 12.03 1.77
C THR A 237 3.95 12.19 0.61
N GLN A 238 5.22 11.84 0.84
CA GLN A 238 6.15 11.66 -0.27
C GLN A 238 5.68 10.47 -1.13
N PRO A 239 6.12 10.38 -2.39
CA PRO A 239 5.82 9.23 -3.24
C PRO A 239 6.51 7.96 -2.73
N VAL A 240 6.11 6.83 -3.30
CA VAL A 240 6.68 5.49 -3.02
C VAL A 240 8.18 5.48 -3.30
N ASN A 241 8.57 5.98 -4.48
CA ASN A 241 9.96 6.11 -4.90
C ASN A 241 10.39 7.60 -4.95
N PRO A 242 10.74 8.21 -3.80
CA PRO A 242 10.96 9.65 -3.73
C PRO A 242 12.11 10.16 -4.62
N ASP A 243 13.01 9.29 -5.04
CA ASP A 243 14.16 9.70 -5.88
C ASP A 243 13.81 9.81 -7.37
N ILE A 244 12.78 9.13 -7.83
CA ILE A 244 12.38 9.10 -9.24
C ILE A 244 11.01 9.70 -9.51
N GLU A 245 10.06 9.59 -8.57
CA GLU A 245 8.72 10.16 -8.73
C GLU A 245 8.68 11.67 -8.52
N LEU A 246 7.84 12.35 -9.29
CA LEU A 246 7.74 13.81 -9.34
C LEU A 246 6.49 14.35 -8.65
N ALA A 247 5.63 13.50 -8.10
CA ALA A 247 4.38 13.89 -7.44
C ALA A 247 4.36 13.49 -5.96
N ALA A 248 3.91 14.40 -5.08
CA ALA A 248 3.53 14.06 -3.71
C ALA A 248 2.08 13.58 -3.69
N TYR A 249 1.76 12.55 -2.90
CA TYR A 249 0.39 12.04 -2.77
C TYR A 249 -0.39 12.81 -1.72
N ALA A 250 -1.52 13.39 -2.14
CA ALA A 250 -2.38 14.19 -1.27
C ALA A 250 -3.82 13.69 -1.30
N PRO A 251 -4.50 13.54 -0.14
CA PRO A 251 -5.89 13.07 -0.08
C PRO A 251 -6.85 13.90 -0.92
N SER A 252 -6.58 15.19 -1.11
CA SER A 252 -7.38 16.08 -1.96
C SER A 252 -7.35 15.73 -3.45
N GLN A 253 -6.42 14.86 -3.87
CA GLN A 253 -6.32 14.38 -5.26
C GLN A 253 -7.01 13.02 -5.45
N SER A 254 -7.56 12.43 -4.37
CA SER A 254 -8.33 11.18 -4.40
C SER A 254 -9.76 11.50 -4.02
N THR A 255 -10.65 11.60 -5.01
CA THR A 255 -12.06 11.98 -4.81
C THR A 255 -13.00 10.93 -5.40
N VAL A 256 -14.24 10.88 -4.91
CA VAL A 256 -15.28 9.99 -5.47
C VAL A 256 -16.45 10.85 -5.95
N SER A 257 -16.80 10.68 -7.22
CA SER A 257 -17.96 11.35 -7.83
C SER A 257 -18.40 10.61 -9.10
N GLY A 258 -19.63 10.79 -9.49
CA GLY A 258 -20.17 10.20 -10.74
C GLY A 258 -20.09 8.67 -10.80
N GLY A 259 -19.99 7.98 -9.64
CA GLY A 259 -19.81 6.53 -9.59
C GLY A 259 -18.38 6.06 -9.84
N SER A 260 -17.38 6.91 -9.66
CA SER A 260 -15.97 6.56 -9.85
C SER A 260 -15.06 7.19 -8.81
N LEU A 261 -13.98 6.51 -8.52
CA LEU A 261 -12.82 7.09 -7.86
C LEU A 261 -12.01 7.87 -8.90
N HIS A 262 -11.60 9.08 -8.57
CA HIS A 262 -10.74 9.95 -9.37
C HIS A 262 -9.39 10.10 -8.67
N LEU A 263 -8.32 9.72 -9.34
CA LEU A 263 -6.94 9.91 -8.90
C LEU A 263 -6.30 10.98 -9.79
N ASN A 264 -6.40 12.22 -9.34
CA ASN A 264 -6.03 13.39 -10.11
C ASN A 264 -4.54 13.71 -9.98
N ILE A 265 -3.95 14.25 -11.05
CA ILE A 265 -2.65 14.93 -11.01
C ILE A 265 -2.89 16.42 -11.23
N ALA A 266 -2.31 17.24 -10.36
CA ALA A 266 -2.30 18.68 -10.49
C ALA A 266 -0.86 19.22 -10.48
N GLN A 267 -0.59 20.22 -11.33
CA GLN A 267 0.68 20.97 -11.27
C GLN A 267 0.65 21.92 -10.08
N GLN A 268 0.94 21.36 -8.90
CA GLN A 268 0.94 22.07 -7.63
C GLN A 268 2.19 21.69 -6.83
N PRO A 269 3.23 22.52 -6.83
CA PRO A 269 4.44 22.26 -6.07
C PRO A 269 4.13 22.01 -4.59
N THR A 270 4.70 20.95 -4.04
CA THR A 270 4.40 20.53 -2.67
C THR A 270 5.68 20.02 -2.00
N THR A 271 6.00 20.55 -0.84
CA THR A 271 7.18 20.16 -0.05
C THR A 271 6.77 19.14 0.99
N VAL A 272 7.40 17.96 0.96
CA VAL A 272 7.23 16.88 1.93
C VAL A 272 8.62 16.38 2.34
N ASN A 273 8.86 16.26 3.64
CA ASN A 273 10.15 15.79 4.19
C ASN A 273 11.38 16.56 3.65
N GLY A 274 11.22 17.86 3.40
CA GLY A 274 12.29 18.73 2.92
C GLY A 274 12.57 18.66 1.40
N LYS A 275 11.84 17.82 0.65
CA LYS A 275 11.91 17.75 -0.81
C LYS A 275 10.67 18.34 -1.44
N THR A 276 10.85 19.20 -2.46
CA THR A 276 9.74 19.78 -3.22
C THR A 276 9.48 18.95 -4.47
N TYR A 277 8.25 18.48 -4.61
CA TYR A 277 7.74 17.76 -5.77
C TYR A 277 6.92 18.74 -6.62
N PRO A 278 7.10 18.79 -7.95
CA PRO A 278 6.39 19.74 -8.81
C PRO A 278 4.90 19.46 -8.93
N TYR A 279 4.46 18.24 -8.63
CA TYR A 279 3.07 17.82 -8.77
C TYR A 279 2.48 17.30 -7.46
N ARG A 280 1.16 17.34 -7.38
CA ARG A 280 0.32 16.57 -6.44
C ARG A 280 -0.44 15.51 -7.18
N SER A 281 -0.55 14.32 -6.59
CA SER A 281 -1.27 13.20 -7.18
C SER A 281 -2.16 12.46 -6.19
N GLY A 282 -3.12 11.71 -6.73
CA GLY A 282 -4.01 10.82 -5.99
C GLY A 282 -3.45 9.41 -5.85
N MET A 283 -3.73 8.80 -4.71
CA MET A 283 -3.45 7.40 -4.39
C MET A 283 -4.47 6.91 -3.39
N VAL A 284 -4.85 5.64 -3.47
CA VAL A 284 -5.56 4.92 -2.40
C VAL A 284 -4.88 3.59 -2.13
N SER A 285 -4.83 3.20 -0.85
CA SER A 285 -4.23 1.94 -0.40
C SER A 285 -5.14 1.23 0.59
N SER A 286 -5.30 -0.09 0.46
CA SER A 286 -6.04 -0.92 1.41
C SER A 286 -5.17 -1.44 2.56
N ASN A 287 -3.93 -1.00 2.68
CA ASN A 287 -3.00 -1.41 3.74
C ASN A 287 -3.63 -1.28 5.14
N GLY A 288 -3.59 -2.39 5.90
CA GLY A 288 -4.17 -2.49 7.23
C GLY A 288 -5.70 -2.47 7.28
N LYS A 289 -6.39 -2.59 6.14
CA LYS A 289 -7.85 -2.61 6.01
C LYS A 289 -8.35 -3.85 5.28
N ALA A 290 -7.72 -4.19 4.15
CA ALA A 290 -8.02 -5.39 3.37
C ALA A 290 -6.74 -5.91 2.73
N GLU A 291 -6.45 -7.19 2.97
CA GLU A 291 -5.28 -7.90 2.48
C GLU A 291 -5.70 -9.28 2.00
N PHE A 292 -5.04 -9.78 0.98
CA PHE A 292 -5.43 -11.01 0.31
C PHE A 292 -4.22 -11.89 0.06
N THR A 293 -4.43 -13.20 0.17
CA THR A 293 -3.50 -14.23 -0.32
C THR A 293 -4.25 -15.06 -1.34
N TYR A 294 -3.79 -15.01 -2.60
CA TYR A 294 -4.41 -15.65 -3.75
C TYR A 294 -5.79 -15.10 -4.08
N GLY A 295 -6.29 -15.44 -5.26
CA GLY A 295 -7.59 -15.04 -5.77
C GLY A 295 -7.52 -14.37 -7.12
N ALA A 296 -8.64 -13.84 -7.56
CA ALA A 296 -8.75 -13.00 -8.73
C ALA A 296 -8.95 -11.54 -8.31
N PHE A 297 -8.20 -10.65 -8.91
CA PHE A 297 -8.18 -9.22 -8.67
C PHE A 297 -8.61 -8.52 -9.95
N GLU A 298 -9.48 -7.54 -9.87
CA GLU A 298 -9.96 -6.83 -11.05
C GLU A 298 -10.33 -5.40 -10.71
N ALA A 299 -9.97 -4.49 -11.61
CA ALA A 299 -10.45 -3.11 -11.61
C ALA A 299 -10.83 -2.68 -13.02
N ARG A 300 -11.91 -1.90 -13.13
CA ARG A 300 -12.28 -1.24 -14.37
C ARG A 300 -11.83 0.21 -14.31
N ILE A 301 -10.93 0.58 -15.22
CA ILE A 301 -10.15 1.82 -15.13
C ILE A 301 -10.25 2.59 -16.46
N TYR A 302 -10.47 3.91 -16.35
CA TYR A 302 -10.26 4.88 -17.42
C TYR A 302 -8.89 5.54 -17.17
N LEU A 303 -7.94 5.29 -18.07
CA LEU A 303 -6.60 5.85 -17.99
C LEU A 303 -6.51 7.19 -18.72
N PRO A 304 -5.64 8.12 -18.26
CA PRO A 304 -5.29 9.30 -19.04
C PRO A 304 -4.46 8.85 -20.26
N ALA A 305 -5.14 8.50 -21.35
CA ALA A 305 -4.55 7.89 -22.53
C ALA A 305 -4.99 8.59 -23.82
N ASP A 306 -4.11 8.58 -24.83
CA ASP A 306 -4.39 8.98 -26.20
C ASP A 306 -4.09 7.79 -27.14
N GLY A 307 -5.15 7.07 -27.52
CA GLY A 307 -5.04 5.87 -28.36
C GLY A 307 -4.14 4.81 -27.74
N SER A 308 -2.99 4.58 -28.33
CA SER A 308 -2.01 3.56 -27.93
C SER A 308 -0.99 4.02 -26.86
N GLN A 309 -1.14 5.23 -26.32
CA GLN A 309 -0.23 5.76 -25.32
C GLN A 309 -0.97 6.16 -24.04
N ILE A 310 -0.53 5.60 -22.91
CA ILE A 310 -0.94 5.99 -21.58
C ILE A 310 -0.06 7.15 -21.11
N ALA A 311 -0.66 8.21 -20.57
CA ALA A 311 0.07 9.33 -20.00
C ALA A 311 0.44 9.07 -18.54
N ASN A 312 1.56 9.64 -18.09
CA ASN A 312 2.08 9.53 -16.74
C ASN A 312 2.42 8.06 -16.34
N TRP A 313 2.29 7.73 -15.07
CA TRP A 313 2.53 6.38 -14.54
C TRP A 313 1.38 5.93 -13.63
N PRO A 314 0.17 5.76 -14.18
CA PRO A 314 -0.93 5.19 -13.42
C PRO A 314 -0.66 3.73 -13.12
N ALA A 315 -1.11 3.25 -11.94
CA ALA A 315 -0.94 1.86 -11.55
C ALA A 315 -2.13 1.33 -10.75
N PHE A 316 -2.41 0.04 -10.96
CA PHE A 316 -3.23 -0.84 -10.13
C PHE A 316 -2.38 -2.05 -9.76
N TRP A 317 -2.06 -2.18 -8.48
CA TRP A 317 -1.08 -3.13 -7.98
C TRP A 317 -1.39 -3.61 -6.58
N ALA A 318 -0.65 -4.61 -6.10
CA ALA A 318 -0.71 -5.12 -4.76
C ALA A 318 0.69 -5.32 -4.20
N ASP A 319 0.90 -5.01 -2.91
CA ASP A 319 2.20 -5.07 -2.26
C ASP A 319 2.12 -5.80 -0.92
N GLY A 320 3.19 -6.49 -0.56
CA GLY A 320 3.37 -7.08 0.76
C GLY A 320 4.02 -6.11 1.75
N HIS A 321 4.06 -6.50 3.02
CA HIS A 321 4.58 -5.63 4.08
C HIS A 321 6.10 -5.57 4.16
N ASN A 322 6.79 -6.53 3.57
CA ASN A 322 8.24 -6.68 3.62
C ASN A 322 8.79 -6.83 2.19
N TRP A 323 8.79 -5.71 1.48
CA TRP A 323 9.28 -5.66 0.10
C TRP A 323 10.79 -5.93 0.00
N PRO A 324 11.29 -6.70 -0.97
CA PRO A 324 10.55 -7.45 -1.98
C PRO A 324 10.21 -8.89 -1.55
N ALA A 325 10.46 -9.28 -0.29
CA ALA A 325 10.33 -10.67 0.17
C ALA A 325 8.87 -11.19 0.15
N ASP A 326 7.91 -10.31 0.47
CA ASP A 326 6.49 -10.64 0.46
C ASP A 326 5.87 -10.50 -0.93
N GLY A 327 6.64 -9.97 -1.89
CA GLY A 327 6.23 -9.80 -3.28
C GLY A 327 5.42 -8.52 -3.52
N GLU A 328 5.47 -8.06 -4.76
CA GLU A 328 4.68 -6.97 -5.32
C GLU A 328 4.11 -7.44 -6.67
N MET A 329 2.82 -7.29 -6.86
CA MET A 329 2.10 -7.71 -8.05
C MET A 329 1.54 -6.48 -8.76
N ASP A 330 2.20 -6.05 -9.85
CA ASP A 330 1.71 -4.96 -10.68
C ASP A 330 0.72 -5.53 -11.71
N ILE A 331 -0.57 -5.30 -11.46
CA ILE A 331 -1.64 -5.81 -12.33
C ILE A 331 -1.71 -4.97 -13.60
N MET A 332 -1.50 -3.68 -13.48
CA MET A 332 -1.37 -2.73 -14.59
C MET A 332 -0.52 -1.54 -14.15
N GLU A 333 0.51 -1.21 -14.93
CA GLU A 333 1.34 -0.01 -14.80
C GLU A 333 1.51 0.68 -16.16
N GLY A 334 1.49 2.01 -16.17
CA GLY A 334 1.71 2.83 -17.36
C GLY A 334 3.20 3.05 -17.66
N LEU A 335 3.95 2.02 -18.05
CA LEU A 335 5.38 2.14 -18.36
C LEU A 335 5.64 2.39 -19.84
N GLY A 336 6.47 3.40 -20.16
CA GLY A 336 6.78 3.75 -21.54
C GLY A 336 5.53 4.07 -22.39
N GLY A 337 4.44 4.47 -21.74
CA GLY A 337 3.14 4.73 -22.37
C GLY A 337 2.34 3.45 -22.67
N GLN A 338 2.74 2.29 -22.20
CA GLN A 338 2.05 1.01 -22.41
C GLN A 338 1.46 0.49 -21.10
N ALA A 339 0.45 -0.37 -21.18
CA ALA A 339 -0.06 -1.11 -20.03
C ALA A 339 0.82 -2.34 -19.78
N CYS A 340 1.63 -2.28 -18.73
CA CYS A 340 2.57 -3.33 -18.37
C CYS A 340 2.11 -4.06 -17.11
N TYR A 341 2.66 -5.26 -16.90
CA TYR A 341 2.46 -6.07 -15.70
C TYR A 341 3.82 -6.58 -15.21
N HIS A 342 4.02 -6.65 -13.90
CA HIS A 342 5.24 -7.19 -13.28
C HIS A 342 4.92 -8.01 -12.04
N TYR A 343 5.90 -8.78 -11.58
CA TYR A 343 5.91 -9.35 -10.25
C TYR A 343 7.31 -9.20 -9.65
N HIS A 344 7.44 -8.34 -8.64
CA HIS A 344 8.70 -8.11 -7.95
C HIS A 344 8.85 -9.03 -6.74
N SER A 345 10.05 -9.60 -6.58
CA SER A 345 10.43 -10.50 -5.50
C SER A 345 11.95 -10.50 -5.33
N PRO A 346 12.53 -11.18 -4.33
CA PRO A 346 13.97 -11.38 -4.24
C PRO A 346 14.59 -12.07 -5.47
N SER A 347 13.77 -12.72 -6.31
CA SER A 347 14.19 -13.36 -7.56
C SER A 347 14.22 -12.40 -8.77
N GLY A 348 13.89 -11.12 -8.57
CA GLY A 348 13.82 -10.08 -9.60
C GLY A 348 12.40 -9.59 -9.86
N GLY A 349 12.21 -8.82 -10.93
CA GLY A 349 10.94 -8.24 -11.36
C GLY A 349 10.57 -8.63 -12.80
N PRO A 350 10.31 -9.91 -13.11
CA PRO A 350 9.86 -10.28 -14.46
C PRO A 350 8.54 -9.61 -14.79
N GLY A 351 8.33 -9.30 -16.07
CA GLY A 351 7.12 -8.63 -16.53
C GLY A 351 6.98 -8.60 -18.04
N GLY A 352 5.99 -7.90 -18.52
CA GLY A 352 5.73 -7.66 -19.93
C GLY A 352 4.72 -6.54 -20.11
N CYS A 353 4.50 -6.12 -21.36
CA CYS A 353 3.53 -5.08 -21.67
C CYS A 353 2.55 -5.59 -22.74
N ALA A 354 1.30 -5.24 -22.60
CA ALA A 354 0.28 -5.50 -23.62
C ALA A 354 0.13 -4.26 -24.51
N THR A 355 0.14 -4.46 -25.80
CA THR A 355 -0.17 -3.41 -26.78
C THR A 355 -1.68 -3.35 -27.02
N GLY A 356 -2.21 -2.17 -27.22
CA GLY A 356 -3.64 -1.99 -27.48
C GLY A 356 -4.03 -0.54 -27.67
N ASN A 357 -5.33 -0.32 -27.72
CA ASN A 357 -5.93 0.99 -27.57
C ASN A 357 -6.32 1.13 -26.08
N TYR A 358 -5.78 2.11 -25.41
CA TYR A 358 -6.04 2.36 -23.99
C TYR A 358 -7.09 3.47 -23.74
N SER A 359 -7.64 4.05 -24.81
CA SER A 359 -8.68 5.08 -24.70
C SER A 359 -9.99 4.50 -24.21
N GLY A 360 -10.60 5.15 -23.23
CA GLY A 360 -11.87 4.70 -22.66
C GLY A 360 -11.69 3.81 -21.43
N TRP A 361 -12.75 3.06 -21.13
CA TRP A 361 -12.80 2.17 -19.98
C TRP A 361 -12.31 0.76 -20.34
N HIS A 362 -11.33 0.26 -19.62
CA HIS A 362 -10.80 -1.10 -19.75
C HIS A 362 -10.79 -1.83 -18.42
N THR A 363 -10.84 -3.16 -18.47
CA THR A 363 -10.74 -4.02 -17.30
C THR A 363 -9.33 -4.61 -17.22
N TYR A 364 -8.68 -4.41 -16.10
CA TYR A 364 -7.39 -4.97 -15.77
C TYR A 364 -7.53 -5.94 -14.63
N GLY A 365 -6.98 -7.15 -14.76
CA GLY A 365 -7.12 -8.19 -13.76
C GLY A 365 -5.91 -9.11 -13.67
N ALA A 366 -5.87 -9.85 -12.56
CA ALA A 366 -4.89 -10.91 -12.33
C ALA A 366 -5.52 -12.08 -11.59
N GLU A 367 -5.10 -13.30 -11.91
CA GLU A 367 -5.34 -14.50 -11.12
C GLU A 367 -4.06 -14.90 -10.42
N TRP A 368 -4.04 -14.76 -9.10
CA TRP A 368 -2.91 -15.16 -8.27
C TRP A 368 -3.18 -16.51 -7.62
N LYS A 369 -2.34 -17.49 -7.94
CA LYS A 369 -2.32 -18.85 -7.38
C LYS A 369 -0.98 -19.13 -6.72
N ALA A 370 -0.91 -20.23 -5.97
CA ALA A 370 0.37 -20.69 -5.44
C ALA A 370 1.40 -20.87 -6.57
N GLY A 371 2.46 -20.07 -6.54
CA GLY A 371 3.57 -20.10 -7.49
C GLY A 371 3.28 -19.48 -8.87
N SER A 372 2.14 -18.80 -9.09
CA SER A 372 1.87 -18.14 -10.38
C SER A 372 0.94 -16.94 -10.27
N VAL A 373 1.16 -15.94 -11.12
CA VAL A 373 0.21 -14.87 -11.41
C VAL A 373 -0.05 -14.82 -12.90
N THR A 374 -1.31 -14.84 -13.31
CA THR A 374 -1.74 -14.69 -14.69
C THR A 374 -2.48 -13.38 -14.85
N TYR A 375 -2.12 -12.56 -15.84
CA TYR A 375 -2.63 -11.19 -16.04
C TYR A 375 -3.63 -11.14 -17.19
N TYR A 376 -4.66 -10.32 -17.05
CA TYR A 376 -5.78 -10.22 -18.00
C TYR A 376 -6.12 -8.74 -18.29
N TYR A 377 -6.30 -8.41 -19.57
CA TYR A 377 -6.84 -7.13 -20.02
C TYR A 377 -8.12 -7.39 -20.83
N ASP A 378 -9.22 -6.74 -20.46
CA ASP A 378 -10.56 -6.97 -21.03
C ASP A 378 -10.92 -8.46 -21.12
N GLY A 379 -10.59 -9.20 -20.05
CA GLY A 379 -10.82 -10.64 -19.93
C GLY A 379 -9.94 -11.53 -20.81
N LYS A 380 -8.92 -10.97 -21.49
CA LYS A 380 -7.95 -11.73 -22.28
C LYS A 380 -6.64 -11.86 -21.52
N GLN A 381 -6.10 -13.07 -21.43
CA GLN A 381 -4.78 -13.29 -20.88
C GLN A 381 -3.72 -12.55 -21.70
N VAL A 382 -2.90 -11.73 -21.02
CA VAL A 382 -1.79 -10.97 -21.61
C VAL A 382 -0.43 -11.47 -21.18
N GLY A 383 -0.37 -12.19 -20.04
CA GLY A 383 0.88 -12.79 -19.57
C GLY A 383 0.71 -13.68 -18.35
N GLN A 384 1.81 -14.32 -17.96
CA GLN A 384 1.89 -15.13 -16.75
C GLN A 384 3.31 -15.09 -16.19
N ILE A 385 3.43 -14.99 -14.88
CA ILE A 385 4.70 -15.04 -14.15
C ILE A 385 4.63 -16.20 -13.16
N THR A 386 5.70 -17.03 -13.14
CA THR A 386 5.80 -18.20 -12.25
C THR A 386 7.08 -18.18 -11.41
N THR A 387 7.88 -17.12 -11.51
CA THR A 387 9.15 -17.00 -10.80
C THR A 387 8.99 -16.10 -9.59
N GLY A 388 9.34 -16.60 -8.42
CA GLY A 388 9.41 -15.83 -7.18
C GLY A 388 8.06 -15.41 -6.59
N VAL A 389 6.95 -15.97 -7.07
CA VAL A 389 5.61 -15.61 -6.60
C VAL A 389 5.43 -16.05 -5.15
N SER A 390 5.24 -15.06 -4.27
CA SER A 390 5.05 -15.23 -2.83
C SER A 390 3.67 -15.78 -2.48
N SER A 391 3.54 -16.29 -1.25
CA SER A 391 2.25 -16.61 -0.61
C SER A 391 1.93 -15.67 0.56
N SER A 392 2.69 -14.59 0.72
CA SER A 392 2.43 -13.58 1.75
C SER A 392 1.21 -12.74 1.40
N PRO A 393 0.41 -12.30 2.37
CA PRO A 393 -0.70 -11.39 2.12
C PRO A 393 -0.24 -10.09 1.47
N GLN A 394 -1.03 -9.59 0.52
CA GLN A 394 -0.79 -8.30 -0.15
C GLN A 394 -2.02 -7.42 -0.06
N TYR A 395 -1.82 -6.13 0.09
CA TYR A 395 -2.84 -5.09 0.06
C TYR A 395 -2.87 -4.39 -1.31
N LEU A 396 -4.05 -3.87 -1.67
CA LEU A 396 -4.26 -3.21 -2.96
C LEU A 396 -3.85 -1.74 -2.93
N ILE A 397 -3.34 -1.26 -4.05
CA ILE A 397 -3.00 0.13 -4.28
C ILE A 397 -3.45 0.56 -5.67
N LEU A 398 -3.97 1.78 -5.76
CA LEU A 398 -4.18 2.49 -7.01
C LEU A 398 -3.56 3.88 -6.88
N ASN A 399 -2.80 4.29 -7.87
CA ASN A 399 -2.18 5.61 -7.89
C ASN A 399 -1.98 6.12 -9.32
N ASN A 400 -1.85 7.43 -9.45
CA ASN A 400 -1.52 8.08 -10.71
C ASN A 400 -0.19 8.83 -10.56
N ALA A 401 0.92 8.09 -10.63
CA ALA A 401 2.26 8.64 -10.45
C ALA A 401 2.74 9.46 -11.66
N VAL A 402 3.79 10.25 -11.45
CA VAL A 402 4.50 10.98 -12.51
C VAL A 402 5.97 10.62 -12.45
N TRP A 403 6.48 10.04 -13.52
CA TRP A 403 7.88 9.65 -13.68
C TRP A 403 8.30 9.69 -15.16
N SER A 404 9.56 9.97 -15.44
CA SER A 404 10.10 10.03 -16.80
C SER A 404 10.14 8.68 -17.52
N GLY A 405 10.06 7.56 -16.78
CA GLY A 405 9.95 6.20 -17.33
C GLY A 405 8.51 5.75 -17.58
N GLY A 406 7.53 6.54 -17.17
CA GLY A 406 6.11 6.36 -17.53
C GLY A 406 5.82 6.76 -18.97
N GLY A 407 4.57 7.06 -19.27
CA GLY A 407 4.17 7.64 -20.55
C GLY A 407 4.42 9.15 -20.65
N PRO A 408 3.99 9.78 -21.74
CA PRO A 408 4.06 11.24 -21.90
C PRO A 408 3.43 11.96 -20.71
N SER A 409 4.11 12.98 -20.18
CA SER A 409 3.55 13.74 -19.06
C SER A 409 2.31 14.51 -19.47
N ALA A 410 1.23 14.32 -18.76
CA ALA A 410 -0.02 15.08 -18.89
C ALA A 410 -0.41 15.66 -17.52
N THR A 411 -0.74 16.95 -17.51
CA THR A 411 -1.26 17.66 -16.34
C THR A 411 -2.15 18.81 -16.78
N PRO A 412 -3.38 18.91 -16.23
CA PRO A 412 -4.00 17.97 -15.30
C PRO A 412 -4.27 16.61 -15.95
N ALA A 413 -4.33 15.55 -15.14
CA ALA A 413 -4.70 14.22 -15.58
C ALA A 413 -5.59 13.56 -14.53
N ASP A 414 -6.51 12.73 -14.97
CA ASP A 414 -7.48 12.03 -14.13
C ASP A 414 -7.53 10.55 -14.51
N MET A 415 -7.01 9.69 -13.63
CA MET A 415 -7.25 8.26 -13.69
C MET A 415 -8.56 7.99 -12.95
N GLN A 416 -9.54 7.38 -13.63
CA GLN A 416 -10.82 7.06 -13.02
C GLN A 416 -10.97 5.56 -12.83
N VAL A 417 -11.58 5.15 -11.73
CA VAL A 417 -11.81 3.74 -11.39
C VAL A 417 -13.29 3.54 -11.09
N ASP A 418 -13.96 2.73 -11.91
CA ASP A 418 -15.40 2.41 -11.80
C ASP A 418 -15.62 1.44 -10.62
N TYR A 419 -14.77 0.40 -10.54
CA TYR A 419 -14.79 -0.54 -9.42
C TYR A 419 -13.43 -1.18 -9.20
N VAL A 420 -13.25 -1.70 -7.97
CA VAL A 420 -12.23 -2.69 -7.61
C VAL A 420 -12.91 -3.87 -6.95
N ARG A 421 -12.59 -5.09 -7.39
CA ARG A 421 -13.18 -6.32 -6.88
C ARG A 421 -12.12 -7.39 -6.68
N VAL A 422 -12.29 -8.20 -5.61
CA VAL A 422 -11.46 -9.38 -5.35
C VAL A 422 -12.37 -10.57 -5.09
N TRP A 423 -12.00 -11.70 -5.68
CA TRP A 423 -12.67 -12.99 -5.48
C TRP A 423 -11.69 -14.05 -5.00
N GLN A 424 -12.20 -14.99 -4.24
CA GLN A 424 -11.48 -16.19 -3.81
C GLN A 424 -12.36 -17.43 -4.03
N HIS A 425 -11.73 -18.63 -3.99
CA HIS A 425 -12.44 -19.92 -4.09
C HIS A 425 -13.10 -20.31 -2.78
#